data_071e35bf0f64772f2f13154536ef3e9a
#
_entry.id   071e35bf0f64772f2f13154536ef3e9a
#
_cell.length_a   1.000
_cell.length_b   1.000
_cell.length_c   1.000
_cell.angle_alpha   90.00
_cell.angle_beta   90.00
_cell.angle_gamma   90.00
#
_symmetry.space_group_name_H-M   'P 1'
#
loop_
_entity.id
_entity.type
_entity.pdbx_description
1 polymer ?
#
loop_
_entity_poly.entity_id
_entity_poly.type
_entity_poly.pdbx_seq_one_letter_code
_entity_poly.pdbx_strand_id
1 'polypeptide(L)'
;LPKHPFARPKGRIEVIEVHSEALKNNLLGDPTDRSVAVYLPEGYDQTTDDYPLMVDIVGFTGSGFGHVGWKAFQENVPQQLDRLIANGAMGPVIVAFPDCFTSLGGNQYINSAAMGNWEDFLCDEMVPELENQFRIRQGRDHRAIFGKSSGGYGSLVHGLRRADTWAAIACHSGDLDFELCYRGDFPGVLRALSNVGFNIRTYIEKIHRAKKVHGSEFHHLMMLAMAASYDPDPDAPYGIRLPVTNDTCEIIEERWRNWLAWDPVRMVDHTEAQQNLKSLKGLFIDCGSKDQYNLVYGARQLNRKLQSLGIDHRYEEFSDNHSTVDYRMDISLPYLYAAIE
;
A
#
# COMPACT_ATOMS: atom_id res chain seq x y z
N LEU A 1 -12.00 5.76 25.68
CA LEU A 1 -10.61 5.44 25.43
C LEU A 1 -10.51 4.07 24.75
N PRO A 2 -9.74 3.93 23.69
CA PRO A 2 -9.45 2.64 23.09
C PRO A 2 -8.89 1.73 24.17
N LYS A 3 -9.50 0.56 24.35
CA LYS A 3 -9.00 -0.44 25.30
C LYS A 3 -8.06 -1.37 24.55
N HIS A 4 -6.89 -1.62 25.09
CA HIS A 4 -6.06 -2.70 24.61
C HIS A 4 -6.76 -4.03 24.94
N PRO A 5 -7.06 -4.89 23.96
CA PRO A 5 -7.58 -6.23 24.26
C PRO A 5 -6.42 -7.06 24.81
N PHE A 6 -6.55 -7.53 26.06
CA PHE A 6 -5.54 -8.39 26.69
C PHE A 6 -5.53 -9.81 26.12
N ALA A 7 -6.56 -10.18 25.36
CA ALA A 7 -6.62 -11.47 24.70
C ALA A 7 -5.61 -11.54 23.53
N ARG A 8 -4.97 -12.70 23.38
CA ARG A 8 -4.21 -13.00 22.16
C ARG A 8 -5.18 -13.29 21.03
N PRO A 9 -4.77 -13.11 19.76
CA PRO A 9 -5.56 -13.60 18.62
C PRO A 9 -5.89 -15.09 18.81
N LYS A 10 -7.09 -15.50 18.45
CA LYS A 10 -7.52 -16.90 18.42
C LYS A 10 -7.10 -17.59 17.13
N GLY A 11 -7.10 -16.84 16.02
CA GLY A 11 -6.43 -17.25 14.82
C GLY A 11 -4.90 -17.26 15.02
N ARG A 12 -4.21 -18.04 14.22
CA ARG A 12 -2.76 -18.18 14.31
C ARG A 12 -2.05 -17.48 13.16
N ILE A 13 -0.80 -17.11 13.39
CA ILE A 13 0.08 -16.53 12.37
C ILE A 13 1.10 -17.59 11.97
N GLU A 14 1.21 -17.86 10.68
CA GLU A 14 2.32 -18.53 10.06
C GLU A 14 3.18 -17.54 9.30
N VAL A 15 4.47 -17.83 9.14
CA VAL A 15 5.37 -17.03 8.32
C VAL A 15 5.95 -17.93 7.25
N ILE A 16 5.82 -17.51 6.01
CA ILE A 16 6.41 -18.19 4.85
C ILE A 16 7.44 -17.28 4.19
N GLU A 17 8.36 -17.88 3.44
CA GLU A 17 9.30 -17.17 2.56
C GLU A 17 8.85 -17.36 1.12
N VAL A 18 8.78 -16.26 0.37
CA VAL A 18 8.50 -16.26 -1.07
C VAL A 18 9.76 -15.84 -1.82
N HIS A 19 10.27 -16.72 -2.66
CA HIS A 19 11.37 -16.41 -3.56
C HIS A 19 10.86 -15.65 -4.77
N SER A 20 11.45 -14.48 -5.04
CA SER A 20 10.97 -13.61 -6.11
C SER A 20 11.98 -13.47 -7.24
N GLU A 21 11.54 -13.78 -8.45
CA GLU A 21 12.23 -13.43 -9.70
C GLU A 21 11.92 -11.97 -10.08
N ALA A 22 10.70 -11.51 -9.80
CA ALA A 22 10.24 -10.16 -10.12
C ALA A 22 11.06 -9.06 -9.40
N LEU A 23 11.59 -9.35 -8.21
CA LEU A 23 12.40 -8.42 -7.43
C LEU A 23 13.90 -8.49 -7.75
N LYS A 24 14.34 -9.41 -8.62
CA LYS A 24 15.74 -9.47 -9.04
C LYS A 24 16.18 -8.23 -9.77
N ASN A 25 17.46 -7.90 -9.62
CA ASN A 25 18.11 -6.76 -10.27
C ASN A 25 17.55 -5.38 -9.86
N ASN A 26 16.84 -5.27 -8.72
CA ASN A 26 16.50 -3.96 -8.18
C ASN A 26 17.78 -3.14 -7.89
N LEU A 27 17.74 -1.85 -8.18
CA LEU A 27 18.93 -0.99 -8.06
C LEU A 27 19.27 -0.64 -6.60
N LEU A 28 18.39 -0.99 -5.66
CA LEU A 28 18.62 -0.80 -4.23
C LEU A 28 19.53 -1.89 -3.65
N GLY A 29 19.62 -3.05 -4.29
CA GLY A 29 20.31 -4.23 -3.78
C GLY A 29 19.55 -4.89 -2.62
N ASP A 30 18.25 -4.67 -2.53
CA ASP A 30 17.40 -5.26 -1.51
C ASP A 30 17.18 -6.76 -1.76
N PRO A 31 16.94 -7.55 -0.69
CA PRO A 31 16.67 -8.97 -0.81
C PRO A 31 15.49 -9.29 -1.71
N THR A 32 15.59 -10.37 -2.46
CA THR A 32 14.52 -10.88 -3.33
C THR A 32 13.62 -11.89 -2.63
N ASP A 33 14.13 -12.56 -1.60
CA ASP A 33 13.34 -13.44 -0.75
C ASP A 33 12.57 -12.59 0.26
N ARG A 34 11.25 -12.77 0.31
CA ARG A 34 10.38 -11.94 1.13
C ARG A 34 9.54 -12.78 2.07
N SER A 35 9.57 -12.40 3.34
CA SER A 35 8.75 -13.02 4.36
C SER A 35 7.31 -12.50 4.26
N VAL A 36 6.34 -13.39 4.39
CA VAL A 36 4.91 -13.08 4.42
C VAL A 36 4.31 -13.69 5.70
N ALA A 37 3.79 -12.86 6.59
CA ALA A 37 3.00 -13.36 7.71
C ALA A 37 1.57 -13.64 7.21
N VAL A 38 1.02 -14.78 7.60
CA VAL A 38 -0.30 -15.25 7.16
C VAL A 38 -1.17 -15.53 8.38
N TYR A 39 -2.28 -14.80 8.49
CA TYR A 39 -3.31 -15.08 9.49
C TYR A 39 -4.23 -16.19 8.99
N LEU A 40 -4.35 -17.23 9.79
CA LEU A 40 -5.28 -18.34 9.61
C LEU A 40 -6.38 -18.25 10.69
N PRO A 41 -7.68 -18.25 10.32
CA PRO A 41 -8.76 -18.01 11.27
C PRO A 41 -8.88 -19.11 12.31
N GLU A 42 -9.53 -18.81 13.46
CA GLU A 42 -9.88 -19.80 14.46
C GLU A 42 -10.65 -20.94 13.79
N GLY A 43 -10.27 -22.19 14.08
CA GLY A 43 -10.89 -23.37 13.48
C GLY A 43 -10.28 -23.85 12.16
N TYR A 44 -9.28 -23.14 11.60
CA TYR A 44 -8.65 -23.54 10.36
C TYR A 44 -8.17 -25.00 10.36
N ASP A 45 -7.51 -25.45 11.43
CA ASP A 45 -6.97 -26.81 11.51
C ASP A 45 -8.04 -27.90 11.81
N GLN A 46 -9.27 -27.50 12.15
CA GLN A 46 -10.39 -28.40 12.47
C GLN A 46 -11.36 -28.61 11.31
N THR A 47 -11.20 -27.90 10.21
CA THR A 47 -12.03 -28.02 9.00
C THR A 47 -11.18 -28.36 7.77
N THR A 48 -11.86 -28.71 6.68
CA THR A 48 -11.27 -28.88 5.36
C THR A 48 -11.73 -27.79 4.38
N ASP A 49 -12.37 -26.75 4.90
CA ASP A 49 -12.92 -25.67 4.09
C ASP A 49 -11.81 -24.81 3.48
N ASP A 50 -12.07 -24.29 2.30
CA ASP A 50 -11.27 -23.26 1.66
C ASP A 50 -11.81 -21.87 1.99
N TYR A 51 -10.93 -20.91 2.13
CA TYR A 51 -11.22 -19.55 2.61
C TYR A 51 -10.89 -18.50 1.53
N PRO A 52 -11.63 -17.39 1.48
CA PRO A 52 -11.19 -16.26 0.66
C PRO A 52 -9.89 -15.67 1.18
N LEU A 53 -9.15 -14.98 0.30
CA LEU A 53 -7.86 -14.34 0.61
C LEU A 53 -8.01 -12.81 0.62
N MET A 54 -7.48 -12.18 1.66
CA MET A 54 -7.21 -10.75 1.66
C MET A 54 -5.71 -10.49 1.80
N VAL A 55 -5.21 -9.42 1.17
CA VAL A 55 -3.82 -8.99 1.30
C VAL A 55 -3.77 -7.59 1.87
N ASP A 56 -3.09 -7.44 2.99
CA ASP A 56 -2.88 -6.18 3.71
C ASP A 56 -1.53 -5.57 3.29
N ILE A 57 -1.57 -4.48 2.55
CA ILE A 57 -0.40 -3.70 2.15
C ILE A 57 -0.36 -2.39 2.93
N VAL A 58 0.79 -2.12 3.54
CA VAL A 58 0.91 -1.07 4.56
C VAL A 58 1.40 0.27 3.99
N GLY A 59 1.31 1.32 4.81
CA GLY A 59 1.84 2.64 4.48
C GLY A 59 3.37 2.70 4.45
N PHE A 60 3.92 3.82 4.00
CA PHE A 60 5.35 4.03 3.71
C PHE A 60 6.29 3.70 4.87
N THR A 61 5.88 3.89 6.10
CA THR A 61 6.72 3.65 7.29
C THR A 61 6.52 2.28 7.92
N GLY A 62 5.82 1.37 7.25
CA GLY A 62 5.43 0.07 7.78
C GLY A 62 5.91 -1.12 6.95
N SER A 63 5.77 -2.28 7.57
CA SER A 63 5.83 -3.60 6.96
C SER A 63 4.58 -4.37 7.41
N GLY A 64 4.15 -5.38 6.67
CA GLY A 64 3.05 -6.26 7.06
C GLY A 64 3.20 -6.82 8.47
N PHE A 65 4.44 -7.08 8.90
CA PHE A 65 4.75 -7.50 10.28
C PHE A 65 4.35 -6.48 11.36
N GLY A 66 4.30 -5.19 11.01
CA GLY A 66 3.80 -4.14 11.92
C GLY A 66 2.30 -4.28 12.24
N HIS A 67 1.52 -4.87 11.33
CA HIS A 67 0.08 -5.08 11.53
C HIS A 67 -0.23 -6.34 12.36
N VAL A 68 0.66 -7.32 12.40
CA VAL A 68 0.52 -8.50 13.28
C VAL A 68 1.18 -8.32 14.64
N GLY A 69 2.02 -7.31 14.81
CA GLY A 69 2.70 -6.99 16.06
C GLY A 69 1.76 -6.48 17.16
N TRP A 70 2.18 -6.59 18.42
CA TRP A 70 1.46 -6.03 19.56
C TRP A 70 1.33 -4.51 19.44
N LYS A 71 0.14 -3.96 19.75
CA LYS A 71 -0.14 -2.53 19.73
C LYS A 71 -0.64 -2.05 21.09
N ALA A 72 -0.10 -0.93 21.59
CA ALA A 72 -0.56 -0.31 22.83
C ALA A 72 -1.94 0.38 22.61
N PHE A 73 -2.88 0.16 23.52
CA PHE A 73 -4.21 0.81 23.55
C PHE A 73 -5.11 0.60 22.33
N GLN A 74 -4.80 -0.39 21.48
CA GLN A 74 -5.60 -0.74 20.31
C GLN A 74 -5.40 -2.22 19.96
N GLU A 75 -6.24 -2.74 19.08
CA GLU A 75 -6.08 -4.07 18.49
C GLU A 75 -5.00 -4.05 17.41
N ASN A 76 -4.29 -5.17 17.23
CA ASN A 76 -3.62 -5.44 15.97
C ASN A 76 -4.64 -6.02 14.95
N VAL A 77 -4.24 -6.15 13.69
CA VAL A 77 -5.18 -6.62 12.65
C VAL A 77 -5.68 -8.05 12.91
N PRO A 78 -4.85 -9.03 13.31
CA PRO A 78 -5.35 -10.36 13.71
C PRO A 78 -6.41 -10.34 14.82
N GLN A 79 -6.26 -9.50 15.83
CA GLN A 79 -7.26 -9.36 16.91
C GLN A 79 -8.56 -8.73 16.38
N GLN A 80 -8.45 -7.77 15.46
CA GLN A 80 -9.57 -7.13 14.80
C GLN A 80 -10.34 -8.13 13.92
N LEU A 81 -9.63 -8.98 13.17
CA LEU A 81 -10.23 -10.08 12.38
C LEU A 81 -10.98 -11.06 13.28
N ASP A 82 -10.34 -11.54 14.34
CA ASP A 82 -10.99 -12.45 15.30
C ASP A 82 -12.28 -11.86 15.87
N ARG A 83 -12.26 -10.58 16.23
CA ARG A 83 -13.45 -9.90 16.77
C ARG A 83 -14.55 -9.75 15.74
N LEU A 84 -14.22 -9.39 14.50
CA LEU A 84 -15.19 -9.23 13.41
C LEU A 84 -15.81 -10.57 13.01
N ILE A 85 -15.04 -11.64 13.02
CA ILE A 85 -15.52 -13.00 12.75
C ILE A 85 -16.41 -13.48 13.92
N ALA A 86 -15.94 -13.33 15.15
CA ALA A 86 -16.67 -13.82 16.33
C ALA A 86 -18.01 -13.10 16.55
N ASN A 87 -18.15 -11.85 16.16
CA ASN A 87 -19.40 -11.10 16.27
C ASN A 87 -20.32 -11.22 15.04
N GLY A 88 -19.91 -12.01 14.03
CA GLY A 88 -20.68 -12.24 12.82
C GLY A 88 -20.71 -11.07 11.83
N ALA A 89 -19.80 -10.09 11.97
CA ALA A 89 -19.68 -8.99 11.00
C ALA A 89 -19.10 -9.45 9.66
N MET A 90 -18.30 -10.51 9.68
CA MET A 90 -17.75 -11.20 8.50
C MET A 90 -17.53 -12.68 8.83
N GLY A 91 -17.34 -13.50 7.81
CA GLY A 91 -16.94 -14.90 7.99
C GLY A 91 -15.42 -15.07 8.07
N PRO A 92 -14.96 -16.33 8.23
CA PRO A 92 -13.54 -16.65 8.31
C PRO A 92 -12.83 -16.38 6.98
N VAL A 93 -11.59 -15.84 7.07
CA VAL A 93 -10.80 -15.38 5.94
C VAL A 93 -9.31 -15.62 6.23
N ILE A 94 -8.51 -15.91 5.21
CA ILE A 94 -7.05 -15.89 5.29
C ILE A 94 -6.57 -14.47 4.93
N VAL A 95 -5.65 -13.92 5.72
CA VAL A 95 -5.08 -12.59 5.45
C VAL A 95 -3.55 -12.69 5.39
N ALA A 96 -2.97 -12.24 4.29
CA ALA A 96 -1.53 -12.16 4.10
C ALA A 96 -1.01 -10.75 4.39
N PHE A 97 0.12 -10.67 5.08
CA PHE A 97 0.82 -9.46 5.50
C PHE A 97 2.26 -9.50 4.96
N PRO A 98 2.48 -9.15 3.68
CA PRO A 98 3.81 -9.23 3.10
C PRO A 98 4.76 -8.18 3.64
N ASP A 99 6.04 -8.54 3.78
CA ASP A 99 7.11 -7.58 3.99
C ASP A 99 7.55 -6.98 2.66
N CYS A 100 7.06 -5.79 2.37
CA CYS A 100 7.42 -5.00 1.18
C CYS A 100 8.30 -3.79 1.53
N PHE A 101 8.91 -3.76 2.72
CA PHE A 101 9.79 -2.68 3.14
C PHE A 101 11.12 -2.73 2.38
N THR A 102 11.64 -1.57 1.99
CA THR A 102 12.84 -1.43 1.18
C THR A 102 13.91 -0.62 1.91
N SER A 103 15.12 -0.56 1.36
CA SER A 103 16.20 0.29 1.90
C SER A 103 15.90 1.80 1.76
N LEU A 104 14.89 2.19 1.00
CA LEU A 104 14.39 3.57 0.96
C LEU A 104 13.17 3.81 1.88
N GLY A 105 12.71 2.80 2.58
CA GLY A 105 11.50 2.84 3.41
C GLY A 105 10.40 1.96 2.84
N GLY A 106 9.16 2.46 2.81
CA GLY A 106 8.02 1.71 2.29
C GLY A 106 7.99 1.60 0.76
N ASN A 107 6.86 1.21 0.25
CA ASN A 107 6.65 0.81 -1.13
C ASN A 107 5.38 1.44 -1.70
N GLN A 108 5.31 1.59 -3.03
CA GLN A 108 4.11 1.99 -3.74
C GLN A 108 3.41 0.79 -4.43
N TYR A 109 3.97 -0.40 -4.28
CA TYR A 109 3.38 -1.66 -4.76
C TYR A 109 3.17 -1.73 -6.28
N ILE A 110 4.00 -1.01 -7.02
CA ILE A 110 4.03 -0.97 -8.49
C ILE A 110 5.36 -1.52 -9.02
N ASN A 111 5.40 -1.87 -10.29
CA ASN A 111 6.63 -2.25 -10.95
C ASN A 111 7.53 -1.04 -11.18
N SER A 112 8.79 -1.16 -10.82
CA SER A 112 9.80 -0.14 -11.03
C SER A 112 11.15 -0.75 -11.35
N ALA A 113 11.83 -0.20 -12.37
CA ALA A 113 13.20 -0.60 -12.71
C ALA A 113 14.21 -0.33 -11.56
N ALA A 114 13.90 0.56 -10.63
CA ALA A 114 14.75 0.86 -9.48
C ALA A 114 14.39 0.02 -8.25
N MET A 115 13.11 -0.02 -7.90
CA MET A 115 12.61 -0.63 -6.66
C MET A 115 12.38 -2.14 -6.77
N GLY A 116 12.24 -2.68 -7.98
CA GLY A 116 11.78 -4.04 -8.27
C GLY A 116 10.32 -4.07 -8.75
N ASN A 117 9.91 -5.19 -9.31
CA ASN A 117 8.56 -5.35 -9.89
C ASN A 117 7.58 -5.85 -8.81
N TRP A 118 7.18 -4.96 -7.91
CA TRP A 118 6.35 -5.31 -6.76
C TRP A 118 4.90 -5.66 -7.12
N GLU A 119 4.35 -5.11 -8.20
CA GLU A 119 3.05 -5.50 -8.73
C GLU A 119 3.06 -6.98 -9.15
N ASP A 120 4.10 -7.40 -9.90
CA ASP A 120 4.27 -8.78 -10.33
C ASP A 120 4.57 -9.71 -9.15
N PHE A 121 5.42 -9.29 -8.20
CA PHE A 121 5.66 -10.05 -6.97
C PHE A 121 4.37 -10.38 -6.23
N LEU A 122 3.52 -9.39 -6.00
CA LEU A 122 2.28 -9.58 -5.25
C LEU A 122 1.28 -10.47 -6.00
N CYS A 123 1.11 -10.23 -7.31
CA CYS A 123 0.06 -10.86 -8.10
C CYS A 123 0.46 -12.21 -8.70
N ASP A 124 1.71 -12.31 -9.17
CA ASP A 124 2.13 -13.44 -10.02
C ASP A 124 3.04 -14.42 -9.28
N GLU A 125 3.59 -14.03 -8.12
CA GLU A 125 4.45 -14.89 -7.31
C GLU A 125 3.86 -15.19 -5.93
N MET A 126 3.57 -14.15 -5.13
CA MET A 126 3.09 -14.32 -3.76
C MET A 126 1.70 -14.96 -3.69
N VAL A 127 0.74 -14.49 -4.49
CA VAL A 127 -0.63 -15.04 -4.47
C VAL A 127 -0.65 -16.51 -4.85
N PRO A 128 -0.01 -16.96 -5.96
CA PRO A 128 0.09 -18.38 -6.27
C PRO A 128 0.79 -19.21 -5.18
N GLU A 129 1.83 -18.69 -4.54
CA GLU A 129 2.52 -19.39 -3.47
C GLU A 129 1.63 -19.55 -2.23
N LEU A 130 0.86 -18.53 -1.87
CA LEU A 130 -0.14 -18.63 -0.80
C LEU A 130 -1.21 -19.69 -1.10
N GLU A 131 -1.69 -19.74 -2.34
CA GLU A 131 -2.69 -20.73 -2.77
C GLU A 131 -2.15 -22.16 -2.80
N ASN A 132 -0.84 -22.33 -2.99
CA ASN A 132 -0.17 -23.64 -2.92
C ASN A 132 -0.02 -24.13 -1.48
N GLN A 133 0.22 -23.22 -0.53
CA GLN A 133 0.52 -23.60 0.86
C GLN A 133 -0.70 -23.64 1.76
N PHE A 134 -1.75 -22.88 1.45
CA PHE A 134 -2.93 -22.73 2.29
C PHE A 134 -4.22 -23.05 1.54
N ARG A 135 -5.27 -23.42 2.30
CA ARG A 135 -6.60 -23.68 1.73
C ARG A 135 -7.29 -22.37 1.36
N ILE A 136 -6.92 -21.81 0.24
CA ILE A 136 -7.47 -20.60 -0.33
C ILE A 136 -8.37 -20.97 -1.51
N ARG A 137 -9.56 -20.36 -1.55
CA ARG A 137 -10.46 -20.47 -2.72
C ARG A 137 -9.79 -19.90 -3.96
N GLN A 138 -9.73 -20.72 -5.00
CA GLN A 138 -9.05 -20.38 -6.24
C GLN A 138 -9.79 -19.31 -7.04
N GLY A 139 -9.02 -18.46 -7.70
CA GLY A 139 -9.50 -17.46 -8.65
C GLY A 139 -9.74 -16.08 -8.05
N ARG A 140 -9.72 -15.09 -8.95
CA ARG A 140 -9.81 -13.66 -8.59
C ARG A 140 -11.04 -13.34 -7.73
N ASP A 141 -12.13 -14.05 -7.96
CA ASP A 141 -13.42 -13.76 -7.33
C ASP A 141 -13.41 -13.90 -5.80
N HIS A 142 -12.39 -14.53 -5.27
CA HIS A 142 -12.18 -14.76 -3.85
C HIS A 142 -10.95 -14.02 -3.28
N ARG A 143 -10.46 -12.98 -3.98
CA ARG A 143 -9.28 -12.22 -3.56
C ARG A 143 -9.57 -10.74 -3.42
N ALA A 144 -9.10 -10.16 -2.32
CA ALA A 144 -9.13 -8.71 -2.09
C ALA A 144 -7.76 -8.19 -1.67
N ILE A 145 -7.50 -6.91 -1.94
CA ILE A 145 -6.33 -6.18 -1.48
C ILE A 145 -6.75 -4.89 -0.81
N PHE A 146 -6.12 -4.54 0.30
CA PHE A 146 -6.43 -3.32 1.03
C PHE A 146 -5.20 -2.72 1.69
N GLY A 147 -5.28 -1.44 2.01
CA GLY A 147 -4.20 -0.77 2.72
C GLY A 147 -4.48 0.70 2.99
N LYS A 148 -3.52 1.33 3.67
CA LYS A 148 -3.58 2.74 4.05
C LYS A 148 -2.37 3.51 3.52
N SER A 149 -2.56 4.82 3.19
CA SER A 149 -1.48 5.69 2.69
C SER A 149 -0.87 5.11 1.40
N SER A 150 0.43 4.87 1.35
CA SER A 150 1.06 4.14 0.23
C SER A 150 0.39 2.79 -0.05
N GLY A 151 -0.06 2.06 0.98
CA GLY A 151 -0.85 0.83 0.80
C GLY A 151 -2.25 1.09 0.25
N GLY A 152 -2.88 2.20 0.62
CA GLY A 152 -4.15 2.63 0.04
C GLY A 152 -4.00 2.99 -1.44
N TYR A 153 -2.94 3.73 -1.77
CA TYR A 153 -2.54 4.00 -3.15
C TYR A 153 -2.32 2.69 -3.93
N GLY A 154 -1.48 1.79 -3.39
CA GLY A 154 -1.18 0.50 -4.02
C GLY A 154 -2.45 -0.31 -4.27
N SER A 155 -3.35 -0.44 -3.28
CA SER A 155 -4.62 -1.15 -3.45
C SER A 155 -5.45 -0.57 -4.61
N LEU A 156 -5.52 0.75 -4.71
CA LEU A 156 -6.27 1.42 -5.76
C LEU A 156 -5.62 1.22 -7.14
N VAL A 157 -4.28 1.34 -7.24
CA VAL A 157 -3.55 1.09 -8.48
C VAL A 157 -3.71 -0.37 -8.93
N HIS A 158 -3.71 -1.32 -8.01
CA HIS A 158 -4.02 -2.72 -8.32
C HIS A 158 -5.45 -2.89 -8.84
N GLY A 159 -6.42 -2.16 -8.30
CA GLY A 159 -7.79 -2.14 -8.86
C GLY A 159 -7.85 -1.55 -10.28
N LEU A 160 -7.04 -0.51 -10.55
CA LEU A 160 -6.96 0.14 -11.87
C LEU A 160 -6.24 -0.72 -12.93
N ARG A 161 -5.33 -1.62 -12.51
CA ARG A 161 -4.41 -2.34 -13.41
C ARG A 161 -4.53 -3.87 -13.37
N ARG A 162 -4.78 -4.43 -12.20
CA ARG A 162 -4.74 -5.88 -11.92
C ARG A 162 -6.09 -6.43 -11.45
N ALA A 163 -7.15 -5.97 -12.10
CA ALA A 163 -8.50 -6.51 -11.88
C ALA A 163 -8.65 -7.97 -12.34
N ASP A 164 -7.67 -8.52 -13.04
CA ASP A 164 -7.50 -9.94 -13.30
C ASP A 164 -7.12 -10.77 -12.07
N THR A 165 -6.47 -10.15 -11.10
CA THR A 165 -6.04 -10.79 -9.83
C THR A 165 -7.01 -10.52 -8.69
N TRP A 166 -7.57 -9.31 -8.60
CA TRP A 166 -8.37 -8.83 -7.47
C TRP A 166 -9.83 -8.59 -7.84
N ALA A 167 -10.76 -9.10 -7.04
CA ALA A 167 -12.19 -8.83 -7.17
C ALA A 167 -12.65 -7.64 -6.35
N ALA A 168 -11.96 -7.33 -5.26
CA ALA A 168 -12.31 -6.20 -4.39
C ALA A 168 -11.08 -5.50 -3.83
N ILE A 169 -11.20 -4.19 -3.64
CA ILE A 169 -10.12 -3.37 -3.06
C ILE A 169 -10.63 -2.40 -2.01
N ALA A 170 -9.78 -2.05 -1.03
CA ALA A 170 -10.05 -0.93 -0.13
C ALA A 170 -8.84 0.01 -0.04
N CYS A 171 -9.09 1.29 -0.31
CA CYS A 171 -8.14 2.38 -0.26
C CYS A 171 -8.44 3.29 0.93
N HIS A 172 -7.63 3.20 1.99
CA HIS A 172 -7.70 4.09 3.14
C HIS A 172 -6.69 5.21 3.01
N SER A 173 -7.15 6.45 2.89
CA SER A 173 -6.30 7.65 2.80
C SER A 173 -5.10 7.43 1.85
N GLY A 174 -5.35 6.91 0.65
CA GLY A 174 -4.31 6.64 -0.35
C GLY A 174 -3.72 7.92 -0.95
N ASP A 175 -2.50 7.84 -1.47
CA ASP A 175 -1.82 8.96 -2.11
C ASP A 175 -2.54 9.31 -3.43
N LEU A 176 -3.22 10.44 -3.46
CA LEU A 176 -4.10 10.89 -4.54
C LEU A 176 -3.90 12.38 -4.80
N ASP A 177 -3.95 12.79 -6.06
CA ASP A 177 -3.64 14.14 -6.53
C ASP A 177 -2.22 14.56 -6.17
N PHE A 178 -1.26 14.09 -6.97
CA PHE A 178 0.18 14.29 -6.73
C PHE A 178 0.62 15.76 -6.72
N GLU A 179 -0.18 16.65 -7.33
CA GLU A 179 0.03 18.11 -7.24
C GLU A 179 -0.14 18.61 -5.80
N LEU A 180 -1.07 18.03 -5.04
CA LEU A 180 -1.35 18.43 -3.67
C LEU A 180 -0.57 17.62 -2.63
N CYS A 181 -0.40 16.30 -2.84
CA CYS A 181 0.21 15.46 -1.81
C CYS A 181 1.75 15.43 -1.86
N TYR A 182 2.38 15.66 -3.01
CA TYR A 182 3.84 15.55 -3.14
C TYR A 182 4.57 16.85 -3.46
N ARG A 183 3.98 17.71 -4.28
CA ARG A 183 4.69 18.87 -4.82
C ARG A 183 5.25 19.81 -3.74
N GLY A 184 4.54 19.95 -2.63
CA GLY A 184 4.95 20.78 -1.50
C GLY A 184 6.21 20.31 -0.77
N ASP A 185 6.62 19.05 -0.94
CA ASP A 185 7.74 18.45 -0.23
C ASP A 185 9.11 18.65 -0.94
N PHE A 186 9.11 18.93 -2.25
CA PHE A 186 10.36 19.11 -3.00
C PHE A 186 11.31 20.15 -2.42
N PRO A 187 10.86 21.35 -1.98
CA PRO A 187 11.77 22.31 -1.36
C PRO A 187 12.46 21.77 -0.09
N GLY A 188 11.78 20.92 0.68
CA GLY A 188 12.35 20.25 1.86
C GLY A 188 13.46 19.28 1.48
N VAL A 189 13.19 18.44 0.50
CA VAL A 189 14.16 17.47 -0.05
C VAL A 189 15.41 18.17 -0.59
N LEU A 190 15.25 19.23 -1.38
CA LEU A 190 16.38 19.97 -1.94
C LEU A 190 17.23 20.62 -0.86
N ARG A 191 16.62 21.22 0.18
CA ARG A 191 17.38 21.74 1.33
C ARG A 191 18.17 20.65 2.05
N ALA A 192 17.61 19.47 2.19
CA ALA A 192 18.31 18.34 2.80
C ALA A 192 19.47 17.85 1.94
N LEU A 193 19.26 17.72 0.63
CA LEU A 193 20.28 17.30 -0.33
C LEU A 193 21.40 18.33 -0.49
N SER A 194 21.14 19.62 -0.37
CA SER A 194 22.16 20.68 -0.46
C SER A 194 23.26 20.52 0.59
N ASN A 195 22.94 19.98 1.78
CA ASN A 195 23.91 19.70 2.86
C ASN A 195 24.94 18.62 2.49
N VAL A 196 24.70 17.86 1.42
CA VAL A 196 25.59 16.82 0.90
C VAL A 196 25.96 17.06 -0.58
N GLY A 197 25.87 18.31 -1.03
CA GLY A 197 26.18 18.71 -2.41
C GLY A 197 25.28 18.06 -3.45
N PHE A 198 24.02 17.83 -3.13
CA PHE A 198 23.02 17.13 -3.97
C PHE A 198 23.41 15.69 -4.33
N ASN A 199 24.30 15.08 -3.57
CA ASN A 199 24.69 13.69 -3.77
C ASN A 199 23.68 12.76 -3.08
N ILE A 200 22.78 12.17 -3.85
CA ILE A 200 21.71 11.28 -3.37
C ILE A 200 22.30 10.06 -2.65
N ARG A 201 23.36 9.44 -3.19
CA ARG A 201 24.01 8.30 -2.55
C ARG A 201 24.54 8.66 -1.16
N THR A 202 25.27 9.76 -1.05
CA THR A 202 25.80 10.24 0.24
C THR A 202 24.69 10.53 1.23
N TYR A 203 23.54 11.08 0.76
CA TYR A 203 22.40 11.37 1.62
C TYR A 203 21.77 10.08 2.17
N ILE A 204 21.48 9.09 1.32
CA ILE A 204 20.89 7.82 1.71
C ILE A 204 21.82 7.06 2.66
N GLU A 205 23.12 6.95 2.33
CA GLU A 205 24.10 6.30 3.18
C GLU A 205 24.25 6.97 4.56
N LYS A 206 24.14 8.30 4.62
CA LYS A 206 24.12 9.03 5.90
C LYS A 206 22.94 8.60 6.75
N ILE A 207 21.74 8.48 6.16
CA ILE A 207 20.54 8.04 6.89
C ILE A 207 20.69 6.60 7.36
N HIS A 208 21.18 5.70 6.48
CA HIS A 208 21.39 4.29 6.86
C HIS A 208 22.40 4.10 8.00
N ARG A 209 23.38 5.01 8.15
CA ARG A 209 24.35 5.00 9.25
C ARG A 209 23.83 5.68 10.51
N ALA A 210 22.73 6.40 10.44
CA ALA A 210 22.17 7.13 11.56
C ALA A 210 21.61 6.15 12.62
N LYS A 211 21.76 6.49 13.89
CA LYS A 211 21.19 5.69 14.99
C LYS A 211 19.66 5.78 15.06
N LYS A 212 19.08 6.79 14.44
CA LYS A 212 17.64 7.00 14.30
C LYS A 212 17.36 7.92 13.11
N VAL A 213 16.22 7.72 12.50
CA VAL A 213 15.68 8.63 11.47
C VAL A 213 14.90 9.74 12.20
N HIS A 214 15.17 11.00 11.88
CA HIS A 214 14.44 12.14 12.41
C HIS A 214 13.14 12.38 11.65
N GLY A 215 12.15 13.05 12.26
CA GLY A 215 10.82 13.21 11.71
C GLY A 215 10.74 13.79 10.29
N SER A 216 11.62 14.74 9.93
CA SER A 216 11.68 15.27 8.56
C SER A 216 12.42 14.35 7.57
N GLU A 217 13.32 13.50 8.03
CA GLU A 217 14.15 12.66 7.17
C GLU A 217 13.34 11.55 6.50
N PHE A 218 12.30 11.01 7.15
CA PHE A 218 11.45 10.00 6.52
C PHE A 218 10.66 10.59 5.34
N HIS A 219 10.22 11.86 5.42
CA HIS A 219 9.58 12.54 4.28
C HIS A 219 10.54 12.71 3.10
N HIS A 220 11.81 13.04 3.38
CA HIS A 220 12.81 13.14 2.33
C HIS A 220 13.07 11.78 1.68
N LEU A 221 13.19 10.69 2.48
CA LEU A 221 13.31 9.33 1.95
C LEU A 221 12.07 8.94 1.15
N MET A 222 10.88 9.29 1.63
CA MET A 222 9.64 9.04 0.91
C MET A 222 9.66 9.66 -0.49
N MET A 223 10.04 10.94 -0.60
CA MET A 223 10.12 11.61 -1.90
C MET A 223 11.18 11.01 -2.83
N LEU A 224 12.31 10.54 -2.30
CA LEU A 224 13.33 9.82 -3.06
C LEU A 224 12.81 8.43 -3.52
N ALA A 225 12.08 7.73 -2.67
CA ALA A 225 11.42 6.47 -3.01
C ALA A 225 10.34 6.66 -4.08
N MET A 226 9.55 7.74 -4.00
CA MET A 226 8.57 8.10 -5.04
C MET A 226 9.27 8.36 -6.38
N ALA A 227 10.43 9.04 -6.39
CA ALA A 227 11.21 9.25 -7.60
C ALA A 227 11.68 7.92 -8.21
N ALA A 228 12.18 7.01 -7.38
CA ALA A 228 12.57 5.67 -7.79
C ALA A 228 11.38 4.80 -8.27
N SER A 229 10.17 5.07 -7.77
CA SER A 229 8.96 4.32 -8.14
C SER A 229 8.34 4.84 -9.44
N TYR A 230 8.15 6.16 -9.56
CA TYR A 230 7.33 6.75 -10.62
C TYR A 230 8.10 7.16 -11.88
N ASP A 231 9.39 7.46 -11.76
CA ASP A 231 10.25 7.88 -12.88
C ASP A 231 11.70 7.41 -12.66
N PRO A 232 11.93 6.08 -12.57
CA PRO A 232 13.26 5.54 -12.32
C PRO A 232 14.21 5.84 -13.48
N ASP A 233 15.46 6.18 -13.14
CA ASP A 233 16.56 6.34 -14.08
C ASP A 233 17.66 5.32 -13.77
N PRO A 234 17.82 4.25 -14.55
CA PRO A 234 18.81 3.22 -14.29
C PRO A 234 20.27 3.71 -14.19
N ASP A 235 20.56 4.84 -14.81
CA ASP A 235 21.91 5.44 -14.79
C ASP A 235 22.14 6.34 -13.56
N ALA A 236 21.09 6.67 -12.81
CA ALA A 236 21.17 7.47 -11.60
C ALA A 236 21.42 6.61 -10.35
N PRO A 237 22.06 7.16 -9.28
CA PRO A 237 22.22 6.44 -8.02
C PRO A 237 20.88 5.96 -7.46
N TYR A 238 20.78 4.65 -7.22
CA TYR A 238 19.54 3.98 -6.76
C TYR A 238 18.33 4.17 -7.68
N GLY A 239 18.57 4.54 -8.95
CA GLY A 239 17.50 4.83 -9.91
C GLY A 239 16.77 6.15 -9.64
N ILE A 240 17.30 7.03 -8.80
CA ILE A 240 16.60 8.23 -8.30
C ILE A 240 16.98 9.47 -9.13
N ARG A 241 15.96 10.08 -9.74
CA ARG A 241 16.03 11.43 -10.29
C ARG A 241 14.79 12.23 -9.86
N LEU A 242 15.01 13.43 -9.35
CA LEU A 242 13.89 14.29 -8.93
C LEU A 242 13.24 15.00 -10.14
N PRO A 243 11.94 15.26 -10.10
CA PRO A 243 11.23 15.98 -11.15
C PRO A 243 11.35 17.50 -11.01
N VAL A 244 12.40 17.98 -10.32
CA VAL A 244 12.66 19.40 -10.08
C VAL A 244 14.13 19.72 -10.26
N THR A 245 14.43 20.98 -10.60
CA THR A 245 15.81 21.50 -10.66
C THR A 245 16.38 21.67 -9.24
N ASN A 246 17.68 21.44 -9.07
CA ASN A 246 18.32 21.48 -7.76
C ASN A 246 18.43 22.89 -7.15
N ASP A 247 18.54 23.92 -7.97
CA ASP A 247 18.82 25.30 -7.57
C ASP A 247 17.56 26.16 -7.43
N THR A 248 16.59 26.01 -8.34
CA THR A 248 15.39 26.84 -8.37
C THR A 248 14.11 26.11 -7.95
N CYS A 249 14.16 24.77 -7.81
CA CYS A 249 12.99 23.91 -7.56
C CYS A 249 11.89 24.05 -8.64
N GLU A 250 12.28 24.43 -9.85
CA GLU A 250 11.38 24.46 -11.00
C GLU A 250 11.04 23.04 -11.44
N ILE A 251 9.79 22.81 -11.79
CA ILE A 251 9.33 21.52 -12.30
C ILE A 251 10.01 21.23 -13.64
N ILE A 252 10.55 20.02 -13.75
CA ILE A 252 11.01 19.44 -15.01
C ILE A 252 9.81 18.68 -15.61
N GLU A 253 9.11 19.34 -16.52
CA GLU A 253 7.79 18.92 -17.04
C GLU A 253 7.74 17.48 -17.54
N GLU A 254 8.81 16.99 -18.20
CA GLU A 254 8.89 15.63 -18.70
C GLU A 254 8.84 14.62 -17.53
N ARG A 255 9.67 14.83 -16.51
CA ARG A 255 9.77 13.95 -15.33
C ARG A 255 8.49 14.01 -14.50
N TRP A 256 7.95 15.22 -14.30
CA TRP A 256 6.70 15.39 -13.55
C TRP A 256 5.51 14.73 -14.25
N ARG A 257 5.48 14.76 -15.58
CA ARG A 257 4.47 14.05 -16.37
C ARG A 257 4.54 12.53 -16.14
N ASN A 258 5.75 11.98 -16.01
CA ASN A 258 5.92 10.55 -15.71
C ASN A 258 5.34 10.21 -14.32
N TRP A 259 5.57 11.07 -13.32
CA TRP A 259 4.93 10.91 -12.00
C TRP A 259 3.41 10.98 -12.12
N LEU A 260 2.88 11.99 -12.78
CA LEU A 260 1.45 12.19 -12.92
C LEU A 260 0.73 11.06 -13.68
N ALA A 261 1.44 10.29 -14.48
CA ALA A 261 0.90 9.09 -15.13
C ALA A 261 0.54 7.99 -14.11
N TRP A 262 1.12 8.04 -12.90
CA TRP A 262 0.83 7.13 -11.81
C TRP A 262 -0.17 7.69 -10.79
N ASP A 263 -0.65 8.90 -10.97
CA ASP A 263 -1.68 9.48 -10.09
C ASP A 263 -3.04 8.84 -10.38
N PRO A 264 -3.67 8.13 -9.43
CA PRO A 264 -4.95 7.47 -9.66
C PRO A 264 -6.07 8.40 -10.10
N VAL A 265 -6.02 9.69 -9.70
CA VAL A 265 -6.99 10.70 -10.16
C VAL A 265 -6.88 10.92 -11.68
N ARG A 266 -5.71 10.69 -12.28
CA ARG A 266 -5.46 10.77 -13.71
C ARG A 266 -5.58 9.42 -14.41
N MET A 267 -5.11 8.33 -13.75
CA MET A 267 -5.19 6.97 -14.30
C MET A 267 -6.63 6.57 -14.62
N VAL A 268 -7.58 6.99 -13.81
CA VAL A 268 -9.01 6.67 -14.04
C VAL A 268 -9.58 7.28 -15.32
N ASP A 269 -8.90 8.21 -15.97
CA ASP A 269 -9.30 8.77 -17.26
C ASP A 269 -9.05 7.79 -18.44
N HIS A 270 -8.24 6.74 -18.24
CA HIS A 270 -7.97 5.72 -19.24
C HIS A 270 -9.06 4.66 -19.28
N THR A 271 -9.49 4.29 -20.50
CA THR A 271 -10.60 3.34 -20.72
C THR A 271 -10.37 1.99 -20.06
N GLU A 272 -9.14 1.45 -20.12
CA GLU A 272 -8.79 0.16 -19.51
C GLU A 272 -8.94 0.22 -17.99
N ALA A 273 -8.43 1.27 -17.35
CA ALA A 273 -8.58 1.47 -15.91
C ALA A 273 -10.04 1.57 -15.47
N GLN A 274 -10.89 2.24 -16.28
CA GLN A 274 -12.34 2.30 -16.05
C GLN A 274 -12.99 0.92 -16.16
N GLN A 275 -12.61 0.12 -17.15
CA GLN A 275 -13.13 -1.24 -17.34
C GLN A 275 -12.71 -2.14 -16.17
N ASN A 276 -11.47 -2.03 -15.73
CA ASN A 276 -10.95 -2.76 -14.59
C ASN A 276 -11.75 -2.42 -13.32
N LEU A 277 -11.92 -1.14 -12.99
CA LEU A 277 -12.71 -0.74 -11.81
C LEU A 277 -14.17 -1.17 -11.91
N LYS A 278 -14.79 -1.11 -13.10
CA LYS A 278 -16.16 -1.59 -13.31
C LYS A 278 -16.32 -3.10 -13.16
N SER A 279 -15.24 -3.85 -13.30
CA SER A 279 -15.24 -5.31 -13.13
C SER A 279 -15.10 -5.76 -11.68
N LEU A 280 -14.74 -4.84 -10.77
CA LEU A 280 -14.61 -5.16 -9.35
C LEU A 280 -15.98 -5.45 -8.72
N LYS A 281 -16.01 -6.40 -7.81
CA LYS A 281 -17.18 -6.70 -6.96
C LYS A 281 -17.28 -5.75 -5.77
N GLY A 282 -16.16 -5.13 -5.38
CA GLY A 282 -16.11 -4.17 -4.29
C GLY A 282 -15.00 -3.14 -4.48
N LEU A 283 -15.36 -1.86 -4.38
CA LEU A 283 -14.44 -0.74 -4.40
C LEU A 283 -14.77 0.18 -3.21
N PHE A 284 -13.92 0.15 -2.19
CA PHE A 284 -14.05 0.97 -1.00
C PHE A 284 -12.96 2.03 -0.96
N ILE A 285 -13.33 3.28 -0.71
CA ILE A 285 -12.40 4.41 -0.59
C ILE A 285 -12.81 5.23 0.61
N ASP A 286 -11.91 5.52 1.52
CA ASP A 286 -12.16 6.51 2.56
C ASP A 286 -10.96 7.41 2.83
N CYS A 287 -11.21 8.55 3.46
CA CYS A 287 -10.17 9.47 3.88
C CYS A 287 -10.61 10.30 5.10
N GLY A 288 -9.68 10.59 5.98
CA GLY A 288 -9.90 11.51 7.08
C GLY A 288 -10.09 12.95 6.58
N SER A 289 -11.15 13.62 7.03
CA SER A 289 -11.44 15.01 6.62
C SER A 289 -10.40 16.03 7.12
N LYS A 290 -9.53 15.63 8.05
CA LYS A 290 -8.43 16.42 8.62
C LYS A 290 -7.05 15.83 8.24
N ASP A 291 -6.98 15.08 7.15
CA ASP A 291 -5.74 14.49 6.66
C ASP A 291 -4.69 15.57 6.38
N GLN A 292 -3.56 15.50 7.08
CA GLN A 292 -2.50 16.51 7.04
C GLN A 292 -1.63 16.45 5.77
N TYR A 293 -1.80 15.41 4.96
CA TYR A 293 -1.10 15.25 3.67
C TYR A 293 -1.97 15.69 2.49
N ASN A 294 -3.12 16.34 2.75
CA ASN A 294 -4.07 16.82 1.75
C ASN A 294 -4.77 15.73 0.92
N LEU A 295 -4.68 14.46 1.32
CA LEU A 295 -5.19 13.31 0.56
C LEU A 295 -6.72 13.35 0.38
N VAL A 296 -7.44 13.97 1.30
CA VAL A 296 -8.89 14.14 1.21
C VAL A 296 -9.34 14.87 -0.06
N TYR A 297 -8.53 15.80 -0.56
CA TYR A 297 -8.89 16.53 -1.78
C TYR A 297 -8.78 15.66 -3.03
N GLY A 298 -7.73 14.86 -3.13
CA GLY A 298 -7.59 13.85 -4.19
C GLY A 298 -8.68 12.78 -4.11
N ALA A 299 -9.02 12.32 -2.91
CA ALA A 299 -10.10 11.36 -2.68
C ALA A 299 -11.47 11.91 -3.14
N ARG A 300 -11.77 13.19 -2.86
CA ARG A 300 -12.97 13.87 -3.34
C ARG A 300 -13.00 14.02 -4.87
N GLN A 301 -11.85 14.33 -5.49
CA GLN A 301 -11.73 14.42 -6.95
C GLN A 301 -11.99 13.05 -7.59
N LEU A 302 -11.36 12.01 -7.07
CA LEU A 302 -11.57 10.65 -7.55
C LEU A 302 -13.03 10.21 -7.39
N ASN A 303 -13.64 10.43 -6.22
CA ASN A 303 -15.04 10.11 -5.98
C ASN A 303 -15.97 10.76 -7.02
N ARG A 304 -15.78 12.05 -7.34
CA ARG A 304 -16.56 12.75 -8.37
C ARG A 304 -16.37 12.13 -9.76
N LYS A 305 -15.13 11.76 -10.11
CA LYS A 305 -14.85 11.09 -11.39
C LYS A 305 -15.53 9.73 -11.47
N LEU A 306 -15.40 8.90 -10.44
CA LEU A 306 -16.04 7.59 -10.39
C LEU A 306 -17.58 7.70 -10.53
N GLN A 307 -18.20 8.66 -9.84
CA GLN A 307 -19.63 8.95 -10.00
C GLN A 307 -19.99 9.34 -11.42
N SER A 308 -19.21 10.24 -12.05
CA SER A 308 -19.46 10.69 -13.41
C SER A 308 -19.29 9.59 -14.47
N LEU A 309 -18.43 8.60 -14.19
CA LEU A 309 -18.16 7.45 -15.06
C LEU A 309 -19.11 6.27 -14.81
N GLY A 310 -20.01 6.38 -13.81
CA GLY A 310 -20.92 5.31 -13.43
C GLY A 310 -20.17 4.07 -12.92
N ILE A 311 -19.07 4.28 -12.19
CA ILE A 311 -18.30 3.21 -11.53
C ILE A 311 -18.85 3.05 -10.12
N ASP A 312 -19.37 1.86 -9.79
CA ASP A 312 -19.90 1.55 -8.47
C ASP A 312 -18.77 1.52 -7.43
N HIS A 313 -18.97 2.25 -6.33
CA HIS A 313 -18.00 2.34 -5.24
C HIS A 313 -18.64 2.87 -3.97
N ARG A 314 -18.03 2.54 -2.83
CA ARG A 314 -18.37 3.12 -1.53
C ARG A 314 -17.31 4.13 -1.16
N TYR A 315 -17.72 5.39 -0.97
CA TYR A 315 -16.85 6.48 -0.53
C TYR A 315 -17.29 7.01 0.82
N GLU A 316 -16.34 7.17 1.76
CA GLU A 316 -16.61 7.74 3.07
C GLU A 316 -15.56 8.78 3.48
N GLU A 317 -16.00 9.85 4.14
CA GLU A 317 -15.12 10.74 4.89
C GLU A 317 -15.42 10.61 6.37
N PHE A 318 -14.35 10.59 7.19
CA PHE A 318 -14.48 10.51 8.64
C PHE A 318 -13.75 11.66 9.33
N SER A 319 -14.21 12.04 10.55
CA SER A 319 -13.69 13.22 11.25
C SER A 319 -12.41 12.92 12.01
N ASP A 320 -11.32 12.58 11.29
CA ASP A 320 -9.99 12.32 11.83
C ASP A 320 -8.89 12.76 10.86
N ASN A 321 -7.63 12.61 11.27
CA ASN A 321 -6.43 12.87 10.47
C ASN A 321 -5.90 11.58 9.80
N HIS A 322 -4.65 11.60 9.33
CA HIS A 322 -4.01 10.45 8.68
C HIS A 322 -3.55 9.36 9.64
N SER A 323 -3.32 9.69 10.91
CA SER A 323 -2.58 8.82 11.84
C SER A 323 -3.51 7.93 12.65
N THR A 324 -3.11 6.67 12.88
CA THR A 324 -3.78 5.73 13.80
C THR A 324 -5.26 5.49 13.47
N VAL A 325 -5.59 5.41 12.19
CA VAL A 325 -6.97 5.23 11.70
C VAL A 325 -7.30 3.78 11.31
N ASP A 326 -6.53 2.80 11.80
CA ASP A 326 -6.73 1.37 11.51
C ASP A 326 -8.11 0.85 11.97
N TYR A 327 -8.79 1.58 12.88
CA TYR A 327 -10.18 1.29 13.25
C TYR A 327 -11.16 1.39 12.05
N ARG A 328 -10.76 2.03 10.95
CA ARG A 328 -11.57 2.09 9.72
C ARG A 328 -11.68 0.74 9.03
N MET A 329 -10.75 -0.17 9.30
CA MET A 329 -10.82 -1.54 8.81
C MET A 329 -12.04 -2.29 9.37
N ASP A 330 -12.64 -1.85 10.50
CA ASP A 330 -13.92 -2.39 11.01
C ASP A 330 -15.07 -2.25 9.99
N ILE A 331 -14.95 -1.31 9.06
CA ILE A 331 -15.96 -1.06 8.02
C ILE A 331 -15.53 -1.73 6.70
N SER A 332 -14.26 -1.60 6.31
CA SER A 332 -13.80 -2.11 5.02
C SER A 332 -13.63 -3.63 4.99
N LEU A 333 -13.16 -4.27 6.07
CA LEU A 333 -12.96 -5.73 6.07
C LEU A 333 -14.27 -6.50 5.87
N PRO A 334 -15.38 -6.20 6.58
CA PRO A 334 -16.67 -6.83 6.28
C PRO A 334 -17.18 -6.54 4.86
N TYR A 335 -16.96 -5.32 4.36
CA TYR A 335 -17.34 -4.96 2.99
C TYR A 335 -16.58 -5.78 1.95
N LEU A 336 -15.26 -5.92 2.12
CA LEU A 336 -14.43 -6.74 1.25
C LEU A 336 -14.82 -8.21 1.32
N TYR A 337 -15.05 -8.71 2.54
CA TYR A 337 -15.46 -10.10 2.74
C TYR A 337 -16.73 -10.42 1.96
N ALA A 338 -17.77 -9.60 2.09
CA ALA A 338 -19.03 -9.80 1.38
C ALA A 338 -18.89 -9.76 -0.16
N ALA A 339 -17.83 -9.14 -0.68
CA ALA A 339 -17.56 -9.10 -2.11
C ALA A 339 -16.84 -10.35 -2.63
N ILE A 340 -16.14 -11.11 -1.75
CA ILE A 340 -15.24 -12.21 -2.16
C ILE A 340 -15.59 -13.58 -1.55
N GLU A 341 -16.61 -13.65 -0.66
CA GLU A 341 -17.08 -14.88 -0.01
C GLU A 341 -17.65 -15.93 -0.98
#